data_8d1d6ce619daf3e59c9e4d169208f214
#
_entry.id   8d1d6ce619daf3e59c9e4d169208f214
#
_cell.length_a   1.000
_cell.length_b   1.000
_cell.length_c   1.000
_cell.angle_alpha   90.00
_cell.angle_beta   90.00
_cell.angle_gamma   90.00
#
_symmetry.space_group_name_H-M   'P 1'
#
loop_
_entity.id
_entity.type
_entity.pdbx_description
1 polymer ?
#
loop_
_entity_poly.entity_id
_entity_poly.type
_entity_poly.pdbx_seq_one_letter_code
_entity_poly.pdbx_strand_id
1 'polypeptide(L)'
;GRAAHAGIEPEKGRNAIEELALKIVKLRALNDFDRGSTVTIGTINGGENRIVVAESAEMDIDLRYRTKEDGEMLIRQVRDILEQAEIHGVRTEYTFTRNRPPLVQVEGSAQLQRLVEEASQELGIPYLTAVTGGVSDGNFVADIGTPTIDGLGPVGGMMCSPEEYLCLDSMTERIARMGTVVGWLGCLADVGRS
;
A
#
# COMPACT_ATOMS: atom_id res chain seq x y z
N GLY A 1 15.96 -20.46 12.69
CA GLY A 1 15.71 -21.87 13.02
C GLY A 1 16.97 -22.67 13.33
N ARG A 2 16.93 -23.95 13.07
CA ARG A 2 18.06 -24.87 13.25
C ARG A 2 17.98 -26.01 12.24
N ALA A 3 19.06 -26.20 11.50
CA ALA A 3 19.15 -27.32 10.55
C ALA A 3 19.22 -28.70 11.27
N ALA A 4 18.63 -29.70 10.66
CA ALA A 4 18.76 -31.12 11.01
C ALA A 4 18.44 -31.97 9.79
N HIS A 5 18.86 -33.24 9.78
CA HIS A 5 18.52 -34.17 8.71
C HIS A 5 17.05 -34.59 8.83
N ALA A 6 16.26 -34.31 7.79
CA ALA A 6 14.79 -34.49 7.83
C ALA A 6 14.33 -35.96 8.07
N GLY A 7 15.17 -36.94 7.77
CA GLY A 7 14.82 -38.36 7.92
C GLY A 7 15.54 -39.08 9.07
N ILE A 8 16.56 -38.48 9.72
CA ILE A 8 17.33 -39.13 10.78
C ILE A 8 16.98 -38.56 12.16
N GLU A 9 17.04 -37.26 12.32
CA GLU A 9 16.82 -36.57 13.61
C GLU A 9 16.03 -35.25 13.40
N PRO A 10 14.87 -35.27 12.72
CA PRO A 10 14.11 -34.05 12.42
C PRO A 10 13.70 -33.28 13.68
N GLU A 11 13.49 -33.97 14.81
CA GLU A 11 13.11 -33.38 16.09
C GLU A 11 14.22 -32.51 16.70
N LYS A 12 15.47 -32.65 16.24
CA LYS A 12 16.57 -31.77 16.62
C LYS A 12 16.59 -30.46 15.83
N GLY A 13 15.84 -30.41 14.72
CA GLY A 13 15.68 -29.22 13.89
C GLY A 13 14.66 -28.22 14.46
N ARG A 14 14.66 -27.03 13.91
CA ARG A 14 13.64 -25.99 14.12
C ARG A 14 13.38 -25.32 12.79
N ASN A 15 12.22 -25.58 12.22
CA ASN A 15 11.93 -25.26 10.83
C ASN A 15 11.51 -23.77 10.69
N ALA A 16 12.36 -22.97 10.09
CA ALA A 16 12.07 -21.55 9.85
C ALA A 16 10.96 -21.33 8.81
N ILE A 17 10.80 -22.26 7.84
CA ILE A 17 9.72 -22.19 6.85
C ILE A 17 8.37 -22.42 7.53
N GLU A 18 8.27 -23.39 8.43
CA GLU A 18 7.04 -23.65 9.19
C GLU A 18 6.69 -22.47 10.11
N GLU A 19 7.68 -21.86 10.74
CA GLU A 19 7.50 -20.64 11.53
C GLU A 19 6.84 -19.54 10.69
N LEU A 20 7.38 -19.25 9.48
CA LEU A 20 6.80 -18.24 8.60
C LEU A 20 5.40 -18.66 8.11
N ALA A 21 5.18 -19.92 7.79
CA ALA A 21 3.87 -20.40 7.34
C ALA A 21 2.78 -20.16 8.40
N LEU A 22 3.06 -20.43 9.68
CA LEU A 22 2.14 -20.18 10.77
C LEU A 22 1.89 -18.68 10.97
N LYS A 23 2.93 -17.86 10.88
CA LYS A 23 2.81 -16.39 10.94
C LYS A 23 2.00 -15.83 9.75
N ILE A 24 2.19 -16.33 8.53
CA ILE A 24 1.44 -15.92 7.35
C ILE A 24 -0.07 -16.13 7.55
N VAL A 25 -0.49 -17.24 8.13
CA VAL A 25 -1.92 -17.49 8.41
C VAL A 25 -2.48 -16.43 9.36
N LYS A 26 -1.74 -16.05 10.41
CA LYS A 26 -2.14 -15.00 11.36
C LYS A 26 -2.13 -13.62 10.74
N LEU A 27 -1.10 -13.30 9.97
CA LEU A 27 -0.97 -12.02 9.26
C LEU A 27 -2.11 -11.81 8.27
N ARG A 28 -2.47 -12.85 7.51
CA ARG A 28 -3.60 -12.79 6.57
C ARG A 28 -4.93 -12.45 7.26
N ALA A 29 -5.12 -12.91 8.49
CA ALA A 29 -6.34 -12.64 9.27
C ALA A 29 -6.51 -11.15 9.66
N LEU A 30 -5.45 -10.35 9.53
CA LEU A 30 -5.49 -8.91 9.80
C LEU A 30 -6.06 -8.08 8.63
N ASN A 31 -6.33 -8.70 7.47
CA ASN A 31 -6.95 -7.99 6.36
C ASN A 31 -8.37 -7.55 6.72
N ASP A 32 -8.63 -6.26 6.52
CA ASP A 32 -9.94 -5.63 6.64
C ASP A 32 -10.18 -4.76 5.40
N PHE A 33 -10.79 -5.36 4.39
CA PHE A 33 -11.03 -4.69 3.11
C PHE A 33 -12.04 -3.54 3.23
N ASP A 34 -12.98 -3.61 4.17
CA ASP A 34 -13.97 -2.56 4.40
C ASP A 34 -13.29 -1.30 4.97
N ARG A 35 -12.40 -1.48 5.93
CA ARG A 35 -11.54 -0.39 6.45
C ARG A 35 -10.39 -0.03 5.50
N GLY A 36 -10.08 -0.89 4.53
CA GLY A 36 -8.98 -0.73 3.58
C GLY A 36 -7.60 -0.96 4.21
N SER A 37 -7.55 -1.78 5.25
CA SER A 37 -6.31 -2.27 5.85
C SER A 37 -5.94 -3.61 5.23
N THR A 38 -4.73 -3.72 4.68
CA THR A 38 -4.26 -4.96 4.05
C THR A 38 -2.85 -5.32 4.48
N VAL A 39 -2.63 -6.62 4.60
CA VAL A 39 -1.33 -7.26 4.84
C VAL A 39 -1.07 -8.22 3.71
N THR A 40 -0.09 -7.92 2.89
CA THR A 40 0.28 -8.74 1.72
C THR A 40 1.69 -9.26 1.90
N ILE A 41 1.87 -10.57 1.82
CA ILE A 41 3.18 -11.18 1.71
C ILE A 41 3.56 -11.18 0.23
N GLY A 42 4.50 -10.29 -0.14
CA GLY A 42 4.91 -10.08 -1.52
C GLY A 42 5.93 -11.09 -1.99
N THR A 43 6.85 -11.47 -1.12
CA THR A 43 7.89 -12.47 -1.39
C THR A 43 8.05 -13.40 -0.21
N ILE A 44 8.51 -14.62 -0.49
CA ILE A 44 8.92 -15.60 0.52
C ILE A 44 10.03 -16.49 -0.05
N ASN A 45 11.11 -16.67 0.73
CA ASN A 45 12.22 -17.58 0.40
C ASN A 45 12.62 -18.35 1.66
N GLY A 46 13.17 -19.56 1.50
CA GLY A 46 13.67 -20.31 2.64
C GLY A 46 14.13 -21.73 2.29
N GLY A 47 14.99 -22.24 3.18
CA GLY A 47 15.59 -23.56 3.04
C GLY A 47 16.58 -23.68 1.90
N GLU A 48 17.43 -24.70 1.95
CA GLU A 48 18.46 -24.98 0.94
C GLU A 48 18.22 -26.30 0.23
N ASN A 49 17.70 -27.30 0.97
CA ASN A 49 17.57 -28.64 0.46
C ASN A 49 16.38 -29.37 1.11
N ARG A 50 15.63 -30.15 0.31
CA ARG A 50 14.43 -30.91 0.75
C ARG A 50 14.68 -31.94 1.86
N ILE A 51 15.94 -32.35 2.04
CA ILE A 51 16.31 -33.34 3.07
C ILE A 51 16.85 -32.71 4.35
N VAL A 52 16.82 -31.36 4.44
CA VAL A 52 17.29 -30.59 5.59
C VAL A 52 16.15 -29.75 6.14
N VAL A 53 15.94 -29.77 7.45
CA VAL A 53 15.06 -28.83 8.14
C VAL A 53 15.58 -27.43 7.92
N ALA A 54 14.75 -26.52 7.42
CA ALA A 54 15.18 -25.17 7.06
C ALA A 54 15.58 -24.36 8.31
N GLU A 55 16.84 -23.94 8.36
CA GLU A 55 17.35 -23.08 9.45
C GLU A 55 17.08 -21.60 9.24
N SER A 56 16.81 -21.19 8.00
CA SER A 56 16.49 -19.80 7.64
C SER A 56 15.35 -19.74 6.66
N ALA A 57 14.55 -18.70 6.80
CA ALA A 57 13.53 -18.29 5.84
C ALA A 57 13.27 -16.79 6.00
N GLU A 58 12.86 -16.13 4.93
CA GLU A 58 12.56 -14.69 4.90
C GLU A 58 11.30 -14.42 4.10
N MET A 59 10.63 -13.31 4.40
CA MET A 59 9.49 -12.81 3.65
C MET A 59 9.44 -11.28 3.70
N ASP A 60 8.91 -10.67 2.62
CA ASP A 60 8.56 -9.26 2.60
C ASP A 60 7.06 -9.08 2.77
N ILE A 61 6.71 -8.13 3.64
CA ILE A 61 5.32 -7.82 3.99
C ILE A 61 5.03 -6.37 3.59
N ASP A 62 4.01 -6.16 2.74
CA ASP A 62 3.45 -4.85 2.43
C ASP A 62 2.22 -4.58 3.29
N LEU A 63 2.19 -3.43 3.96
CA LEU A 63 1.09 -2.97 4.79
C LEU A 63 0.45 -1.74 4.16
N ARG A 64 -0.88 -1.79 3.94
CA ARG A 64 -1.66 -0.66 3.46
C ARG A 64 -2.75 -0.31 4.45
N TYR A 65 -3.04 0.98 4.58
CA TYR A 65 -4.07 1.52 5.48
C TYR A 65 -4.52 2.90 5.02
N ARG A 66 -5.77 3.30 5.35
CA ARG A 66 -6.35 4.57 4.92
C ARG A 66 -6.11 5.73 5.87
N THR A 67 -5.98 5.46 7.18
CA THR A 67 -5.75 6.48 8.21
C THR A 67 -4.47 6.20 8.99
N LYS A 68 -3.90 7.22 9.63
CA LYS A 68 -2.73 7.04 10.49
C LYS A 68 -3.05 6.13 11.68
N GLU A 69 -4.24 6.24 12.23
CA GLU A 69 -4.74 5.45 13.37
C GLU A 69 -4.83 3.96 13.00
N ASP A 70 -5.44 3.64 11.83
CA ASP A 70 -5.49 2.27 11.33
C ASP A 70 -4.08 1.70 11.09
N GLY A 71 -3.18 2.53 10.57
CA GLY A 71 -1.79 2.16 10.36
C GLY A 71 -1.06 1.81 11.65
N GLU A 72 -1.17 2.65 12.69
CA GLU A 72 -0.55 2.37 13.99
C GLU A 72 -1.12 1.10 14.65
N MET A 73 -2.42 0.87 14.51
CA MET A 73 -3.06 -0.35 15.00
C MET A 73 -2.55 -1.59 14.25
N LEU A 74 -2.56 -1.54 12.92
CA LEU A 74 -2.12 -2.65 12.07
C LEU A 74 -0.64 -3.01 12.32
N ILE A 75 0.23 -2.00 12.37
CA ILE A 75 1.66 -2.18 12.63
C ILE A 75 1.88 -2.86 13.99
N ARG A 76 1.13 -2.47 15.02
CA ARG A 76 1.21 -3.09 16.35
C ARG A 76 0.82 -4.55 16.30
N GLN A 77 -0.32 -4.89 15.67
CA GLN A 77 -0.78 -6.27 15.52
C GLN A 77 0.22 -7.14 14.72
N VAL A 78 0.81 -6.58 13.66
CA VAL A 78 1.85 -7.28 12.88
C VAL A 78 3.08 -7.55 13.75
N ARG A 79 3.54 -6.56 14.52
CA ARG A 79 4.67 -6.74 15.45
C ARG A 79 4.40 -7.81 16.49
N ASP A 80 3.22 -7.80 17.11
CA ASP A 80 2.83 -8.79 18.10
C ASP A 80 2.92 -10.21 17.53
N ILE A 81 2.51 -10.41 16.25
CA ILE A 81 2.63 -11.70 15.56
C ILE A 81 4.10 -12.05 15.28
N LEU A 82 4.90 -11.07 14.81
CA LEU A 82 6.30 -11.32 14.46
C LEU A 82 7.16 -11.64 15.69
N GLU A 83 6.88 -11.02 16.83
CA GLU A 83 7.63 -11.18 18.07
C GLU A 83 7.31 -12.49 18.82
N GLN A 84 6.14 -13.08 18.57
CA GLN A 84 5.79 -14.39 19.13
C GLN A 84 6.39 -15.51 18.31
N ALA A 85 7.18 -16.39 18.92
CA ALA A 85 7.66 -17.61 18.28
C ALA A 85 6.54 -18.66 18.25
N GLU A 86 6.19 -19.13 17.05
CA GLU A 86 5.24 -20.25 16.86
C GLU A 86 5.91 -21.61 17.11
N ILE A 87 7.21 -21.69 16.77
CA ILE A 87 8.03 -22.87 16.98
C ILE A 87 9.07 -22.55 18.05
N HIS A 88 9.05 -23.30 19.14
CA HIS A 88 9.97 -23.09 20.26
C HIS A 88 11.44 -23.06 19.80
N GLY A 89 12.11 -21.93 20.08
CA GLY A 89 13.53 -21.71 19.81
C GLY A 89 13.83 -21.28 18.37
N VAL A 90 12.82 -20.93 17.56
CA VAL A 90 13.00 -20.12 16.36
C VAL A 90 13.07 -18.65 16.80
N ARG A 91 13.94 -17.89 16.16
CA ARG A 91 14.08 -16.44 16.35
C ARG A 91 13.65 -15.70 15.10
N THR A 92 12.80 -14.70 15.27
CA THR A 92 12.41 -13.78 14.19
C THR A 92 13.14 -12.44 14.38
N GLU A 93 13.72 -11.95 13.31
CA GLU A 93 14.26 -10.60 13.21
C GLU A 93 13.51 -9.89 12.08
N TYR A 94 13.20 -8.60 12.24
CA TYR A 94 12.53 -7.83 11.20
C TYR A 94 13.02 -6.39 11.17
N THR A 95 12.94 -5.78 10.02
CA THR A 95 13.10 -4.35 9.81
C THR A 95 11.76 -3.76 9.39
N PHE A 96 11.47 -2.55 9.82
CA PHE A 96 10.25 -1.85 9.48
C PHE A 96 10.57 -0.51 8.85
N THR A 97 10.07 -0.29 7.63
CA THR A 97 10.25 0.98 6.90
C THR A 97 8.89 1.59 6.59
N ARG A 98 8.65 2.82 7.01
CA ARG A 98 7.52 3.62 6.55
C ARG A 98 7.87 4.20 5.18
N ASN A 99 7.26 3.67 4.13
CA ASN A 99 7.53 4.13 2.79
C ASN A 99 6.78 5.43 2.49
N ARG A 100 5.43 5.42 2.58
CA ARG A 100 4.58 6.61 2.35
C ARG A 100 3.47 6.69 3.39
N PRO A 101 3.12 7.91 3.86
CA PRO A 101 1.94 8.12 4.69
C PRO A 101 0.66 7.92 3.87
N PRO A 102 -0.52 7.74 4.49
CA PRO A 102 -1.80 7.77 3.78
C PRO A 102 -2.05 9.17 3.21
N LEU A 103 -2.68 9.26 2.03
CA LEU A 103 -3.14 10.52 1.47
C LEU A 103 -4.42 10.92 2.20
N VAL A 104 -4.30 11.83 3.17
CA VAL A 104 -5.43 12.33 3.95
C VAL A 104 -5.92 13.67 3.40
N GLN A 105 -7.22 13.95 3.57
CA GLN A 105 -7.75 15.27 3.25
C GLN A 105 -7.31 16.27 4.32
N VAL A 106 -6.76 17.40 3.85
CA VAL A 106 -6.35 18.53 4.66
C VAL A 106 -7.22 19.75 4.35
N GLU A 107 -7.05 20.85 5.09
CA GLU A 107 -7.76 22.09 4.79
C GLU A 107 -7.51 22.52 3.34
N GLY A 108 -8.57 22.84 2.61
CA GLY A 108 -8.54 23.16 1.16
C GLY A 108 -8.66 21.97 0.22
N SER A 109 -8.49 20.71 0.65
CA SER A 109 -8.65 19.54 -0.22
C SER A 109 -10.05 19.45 -0.84
N ALA A 110 -11.09 19.77 -0.06
CA ALA A 110 -12.46 19.79 -0.57
C ALA A 110 -12.70 20.90 -1.62
N GLN A 111 -11.99 22.02 -1.52
CA GLN A 111 -12.08 23.08 -2.54
C GLN A 111 -11.42 22.63 -3.84
N LEU A 112 -10.24 22.04 -3.75
CA LEU A 112 -9.54 21.50 -4.91
C LEU A 112 -10.36 20.39 -5.60
N GLN A 113 -11.01 19.52 -4.82
CA GLN A 113 -11.90 18.51 -5.34
C GLN A 113 -13.09 19.10 -6.12
N ARG A 114 -13.72 20.18 -5.59
CA ARG A 114 -14.80 20.87 -6.30
C ARG A 114 -14.35 21.47 -7.61
N LEU A 115 -13.17 22.08 -7.69
CA LEU A 115 -12.63 22.58 -8.95
C LEU A 115 -12.46 21.50 -10.02
N VAL A 116 -12.03 20.30 -9.61
CA VAL A 116 -11.92 19.16 -10.54
C VAL A 116 -13.31 18.68 -10.99
N GLU A 117 -14.29 18.66 -10.10
CA GLU A 117 -15.68 18.32 -10.41
C GLU A 117 -16.30 19.31 -11.39
N GLU A 118 -16.20 20.61 -11.13
CA GLU A 118 -16.69 21.69 -11.98
C GLU A 118 -16.04 21.68 -13.36
N ALA A 119 -14.71 21.51 -13.44
CA ALA A 119 -14.00 21.35 -14.71
C ALA A 119 -14.48 20.11 -15.49
N SER A 120 -14.79 19.04 -14.78
CA SER A 120 -15.33 17.82 -15.42
C SER A 120 -16.71 18.05 -15.99
N GLN A 121 -17.59 18.76 -15.27
CA GLN A 121 -18.94 19.13 -15.72
C GLN A 121 -18.89 20.04 -16.96
N GLU A 122 -18.03 21.07 -16.94
CA GLU A 122 -17.86 21.98 -18.08
C GLU A 122 -17.39 21.27 -19.35
N LEU A 123 -16.50 20.31 -19.19
CA LEU A 123 -15.96 19.53 -20.32
C LEU A 123 -16.82 18.32 -20.72
N GLY A 124 -17.90 18.02 -19.99
CA GLY A 124 -18.73 16.84 -20.22
C GLY A 124 -18.00 15.52 -19.94
N ILE A 125 -16.98 15.53 -19.08
CA ILE A 125 -16.15 14.38 -18.73
C ILE A 125 -16.71 13.73 -17.46
N PRO A 126 -16.85 12.38 -17.39
CA PRO A 126 -17.26 11.70 -16.18
C PRO A 126 -16.37 12.04 -14.98
N TYR A 127 -17.00 12.37 -13.84
CA TYR A 127 -16.32 12.59 -12.57
C TYR A 127 -16.64 11.46 -11.60
N LEU A 128 -15.61 10.82 -11.09
CA LEU A 128 -15.73 9.76 -10.08
C LEU A 128 -14.62 9.97 -9.05
N THR A 129 -14.96 9.74 -7.80
CA THR A 129 -14.00 9.70 -6.70
C THR A 129 -13.87 8.28 -6.16
N ALA A 130 -12.67 7.90 -5.76
CA ALA A 130 -12.40 6.62 -5.14
C ALA A 130 -11.36 6.78 -4.03
N VAL A 131 -11.39 5.86 -3.10
CA VAL A 131 -10.32 5.67 -2.11
C VAL A 131 -9.65 4.34 -2.43
N THR A 132 -8.35 4.37 -2.68
CA THR A 132 -7.57 3.18 -3.04
C THR A 132 -6.40 2.98 -2.09
N GLY A 133 -5.83 1.79 -2.09
CA GLY A 133 -4.57 1.50 -1.39
C GLY A 133 -3.33 1.90 -2.19
N GLY A 134 -3.49 2.46 -3.39
CA GLY A 134 -2.38 3.00 -4.18
C GLY A 134 -1.72 4.19 -3.48
N VAL A 135 -0.45 4.42 -3.81
CA VAL A 135 0.32 5.54 -3.26
C VAL A 135 1.07 6.27 -4.37
N SER A 136 1.26 7.58 -4.18
CA SER A 136 2.07 8.43 -5.04
C SER A 136 2.91 9.38 -4.20
N ASP A 137 3.69 10.23 -4.83
CA ASP A 137 4.43 11.28 -4.12
C ASP A 137 3.50 12.36 -3.54
N GLY A 138 2.27 12.45 -4.05
CA GLY A 138 1.20 13.27 -3.47
C GLY A 138 0.90 12.95 -2.00
N ASN A 139 1.15 11.73 -1.56
CA ASN A 139 0.99 11.33 -0.16
C ASN A 139 1.91 12.15 0.78
N PHE A 140 3.16 12.41 0.38
CA PHE A 140 4.09 13.25 1.17
C PHE A 140 3.65 14.70 1.20
N VAL A 141 3.15 15.21 0.07
CA VAL A 141 2.67 16.59 -0.05
C VAL A 141 1.45 16.82 0.83
N ALA A 142 0.51 15.87 0.84
CA ALA A 142 -0.65 15.92 1.73
C ALA A 142 -0.26 15.80 3.22
N ASP A 143 0.72 14.98 3.55
CA ASP A 143 1.16 14.76 4.94
C ASP A 143 1.73 16.03 5.61
N ILE A 144 2.32 16.93 4.83
CA ILE A 144 2.79 18.25 5.30
C ILE A 144 1.70 19.34 5.27
N GLY A 145 0.45 19.00 5.01
CA GLY A 145 -0.70 19.90 5.08
C GLY A 145 -1.04 20.64 3.78
N THR A 146 -0.44 20.26 2.65
CA THR A 146 -0.77 20.88 1.35
C THR A 146 -1.96 20.15 0.71
N PRO A 147 -3.04 20.88 0.30
CA PRO A 147 -4.16 20.28 -0.42
C PRO A 147 -3.69 19.54 -1.67
N THR A 148 -3.99 18.25 -1.75
CA THR A 148 -3.51 17.39 -2.82
C THR A 148 -4.64 16.49 -3.33
N ILE A 149 -4.70 16.33 -4.65
CA ILE A 149 -5.55 15.35 -5.33
C ILE A 149 -4.65 14.47 -6.19
N ASP A 150 -4.94 13.19 -6.19
CA ASP A 150 -4.29 12.19 -7.02
C ASP A 150 -5.30 11.51 -7.97
N GLY A 151 -4.82 10.67 -8.88
CA GLY A 151 -5.68 9.93 -9.79
C GLY A 151 -6.26 10.75 -10.95
N LEU A 152 -5.67 11.90 -11.30
CA LEU A 152 -6.09 12.72 -12.43
C LEU A 152 -5.53 12.25 -13.79
N GLY A 153 -4.70 11.24 -13.81
CA GLY A 153 -4.14 10.65 -15.03
C GLY A 153 -5.15 9.85 -15.84
N PRO A 154 -4.71 9.23 -16.96
CA PRO A 154 -5.55 8.44 -17.83
C PRO A 154 -6.24 7.27 -17.12
N VAL A 155 -7.34 6.80 -17.67
CA VAL A 155 -8.03 5.59 -17.21
C VAL A 155 -7.20 4.36 -17.61
N GLY A 156 -6.99 3.47 -16.68
CA GLY A 156 -6.30 2.20 -16.89
C GLY A 156 -6.75 1.15 -15.89
N GLY A 157 -6.19 -0.03 -15.99
CA GLY A 157 -6.53 -1.12 -15.09
C GLY A 157 -5.52 -2.26 -15.14
N MET A 158 -5.77 -3.29 -14.33
CA MET A 158 -4.93 -4.49 -14.20
C MET A 158 -3.47 -4.18 -13.85
N MET A 159 -3.24 -3.11 -13.07
CA MET A 159 -1.89 -2.66 -12.69
C MET A 159 -1.05 -3.79 -12.09
N CYS A 160 0.24 -3.81 -12.44
CA CYS A 160 1.18 -4.84 -12.03
C CYS A 160 0.87 -6.25 -12.54
N SER A 161 0.09 -6.38 -13.61
CA SER A 161 -0.19 -7.65 -14.30
C SER A 161 0.24 -7.61 -15.77
N PRO A 162 0.40 -8.78 -16.42
CA PRO A 162 0.65 -8.83 -17.87
C PRO A 162 -0.47 -8.23 -18.72
N GLU A 163 -1.68 -8.10 -18.16
CA GLU A 163 -2.87 -7.54 -18.80
C GLU A 163 -3.04 -6.04 -18.51
N GLU A 164 -2.03 -5.37 -17.92
CA GLU A 164 -2.09 -3.94 -17.64
C GLU A 164 -2.39 -3.14 -18.92
N TYR A 165 -3.37 -2.27 -18.84
CA TYR A 165 -3.83 -1.48 -19.98
C TYR A 165 -4.07 -0.01 -19.62
N LEU A 166 -4.05 0.83 -20.64
CA LEU A 166 -4.38 2.24 -20.59
C LEU A 166 -5.38 2.55 -21.72
N CYS A 167 -6.44 3.30 -21.39
CA CYS A 167 -7.42 3.79 -22.34
C CYS A 167 -6.91 5.08 -23.00
N LEU A 168 -6.47 5.01 -24.26
CA LEU A 168 -5.88 6.16 -24.96
C LEU A 168 -6.85 7.34 -25.11
N ASP A 169 -8.14 7.09 -25.34
CA ASP A 169 -9.15 8.15 -25.49
C ASP A 169 -9.26 9.00 -24.22
N SER A 170 -9.08 8.39 -23.05
CA SER A 170 -9.10 9.09 -21.77
C SER A 170 -7.94 10.08 -21.56
N MET A 171 -6.84 9.94 -22.29
CA MET A 171 -5.68 10.84 -22.14
C MET A 171 -6.04 12.27 -22.47
N THR A 172 -6.70 12.50 -23.62
CA THR A 172 -7.11 13.85 -24.06
C THR A 172 -8.06 14.49 -23.06
N GLU A 173 -9.06 13.73 -22.57
CA GLU A 173 -10.00 14.20 -21.57
C GLU A 173 -9.31 14.60 -20.26
N ARG A 174 -8.37 13.78 -19.79
CA ARG A 174 -7.63 14.04 -18.54
C ARG A 174 -6.69 15.23 -18.67
N ILE A 175 -6.03 15.41 -19.83
CA ILE A 175 -5.20 16.60 -20.12
C ILE A 175 -6.05 17.86 -20.12
N ALA A 176 -7.20 17.84 -20.81
CA ALA A 176 -8.12 18.99 -20.85
C ALA A 176 -8.59 19.38 -19.42
N ARG A 177 -9.05 18.40 -18.63
CA ARG A 177 -9.47 18.61 -17.24
C ARG A 177 -8.35 19.25 -16.41
N MET A 178 -7.15 18.69 -16.45
CA MET A 178 -6.01 19.18 -15.69
C MET A 178 -5.63 20.60 -16.11
N GLY A 179 -5.61 20.89 -17.42
CA GLY A 179 -5.35 22.22 -17.97
C GLY A 179 -6.37 23.25 -17.50
N THR A 180 -7.65 22.91 -17.49
CA THR A 180 -8.75 23.77 -16.99
C THR A 180 -8.56 24.08 -15.49
N VAL A 181 -8.33 23.07 -14.67
CA VAL A 181 -8.13 23.27 -13.21
C VAL A 181 -6.92 24.13 -12.92
N VAL A 182 -5.78 23.88 -13.59
CA VAL A 182 -4.55 24.66 -13.42
C VAL A 182 -4.77 26.11 -13.87
N GLY A 183 -5.48 26.32 -14.99
CA GLY A 183 -5.84 27.67 -15.46
C GLY A 183 -6.68 28.44 -14.45
N TRP A 184 -7.70 27.81 -13.87
CA TRP A 184 -8.53 28.45 -12.84
C TRP A 184 -7.75 28.76 -11.55
N LEU A 185 -6.88 27.85 -11.11
CA LEU A 185 -6.01 28.10 -9.95
C LEU A 185 -5.05 29.28 -10.18
N GLY A 186 -4.53 29.44 -11.40
CA GLY A 186 -3.72 30.59 -11.79
C GLY A 186 -4.49 31.89 -11.66
N CYS A 187 -5.71 31.97 -12.21
CA CYS A 187 -6.56 33.16 -12.10
C CYS A 187 -6.92 33.51 -10.64
N LEU A 188 -7.19 32.52 -9.79
CA LEU A 188 -7.48 32.74 -8.35
C LEU A 188 -6.25 33.34 -7.62
N ALA A 189 -5.06 32.88 -7.97
CA ALA A 189 -3.82 33.36 -7.36
C ALA A 189 -3.54 34.83 -7.72
N ASP A 190 -3.92 35.28 -8.92
CA ASP A 190 -3.73 36.69 -9.37
C ASP A 190 -4.72 37.63 -8.69
N VAL A 191 -5.96 37.19 -8.45
CA VAL A 191 -6.97 38.02 -7.72
C VAL A 191 -6.60 38.22 -6.25
N GLY A 192 -5.88 37.29 -5.62
CA GLY A 192 -5.43 37.41 -4.24
C GLY A 192 -4.19 38.31 -4.05
N ARG A 193 -3.57 38.80 -5.13
CA ARG A 193 -2.40 39.69 -5.12
C ARG A 193 -2.73 41.17 -5.41
N SER A 194 -3.97 41.47 -5.72
CA SER A 194 -4.49 42.83 -5.93
C SER A 194 -5.17 43.33 -4.66
#